data_31e8ee4ca9795ff753056828e2d3edbe
#
_entry.id   31e8ee4ca9795ff753056828e2d3edbe
#
_cell.length_a   1.000
_cell.length_b   1.000
_cell.length_c   1.000
_cell.angle_alpha   90.00
_cell.angle_beta   90.00
_cell.angle_gamma   90.00
#
_symmetry.space_group_name_H-M   'P 1'
#
loop_
_entity.id
_entity.type
_entity.pdbx_description
1 polymer ?
#
loop_
_entity_poly.entity_id
_entity_poly.type
_entity_poly.pdbx_seq_one_letter_code
_entity_poly.pdbx_strand_id
1 'polypeptide(L)' 'VIKARVTVTLKNGVLDPQGKAIEGALGALGFSGVGHVRQGKVFDLELETADRAKAGEDLKAMCEKLLANTVIENYTIALD' A
#
# COMPACT_ATOMS: atom_id res chain seq x y z
N VAL A 1 1.36 -23.32 -1.95
CA VAL A 1 1.30 -22.00 -1.29
C VAL A 1 1.68 -20.91 -2.29
N ILE A 2 0.87 -19.89 -2.39
CA ILE A 2 1.14 -18.71 -3.20
C ILE A 2 1.48 -17.56 -2.26
N LYS A 3 2.61 -16.91 -2.49
CA LYS A 3 2.99 -15.70 -1.75
C LYS A 3 2.52 -14.48 -2.51
N ALA A 4 1.96 -13.52 -1.79
CA ALA A 4 1.42 -12.31 -2.38
C ALA A 4 1.86 -11.09 -1.59
N ARG A 5 2.01 -9.98 -2.28
CA ARG A 5 2.27 -8.68 -1.66
C ARG A 5 1.21 -7.69 -2.10
N VAL A 6 0.56 -7.08 -1.14
CA VAL A 6 -0.42 -6.01 -1.37
C VAL A 6 0.18 -4.71 -0.88
N THR A 7 0.23 -3.73 -1.76
CA THR A 7 0.71 -2.39 -1.42
C THR A 7 -0.48 -1.43 -1.46
N VAL A 8 -0.68 -0.69 -0.37
CA VAL A 8 -1.81 0.23 -0.21
C VAL A 8 -1.26 1.64 -0.02
N THR A 9 -1.70 2.56 -0.84
CA THR A 9 -1.30 3.97 -0.77
C THR A 9 -2.51 4.87 -0.86
N LEU A 10 -2.40 6.10 -0.35
CA LEU A 10 -3.46 7.09 -0.47
C LEU A 10 -3.62 7.54 -1.93
N LYS A 11 -4.85 7.79 -2.35
CA LYS A 11 -5.14 8.35 -3.67
C LYS A 11 -4.54 9.74 -3.79
N ASN A 12 -4.26 10.14 -5.04
CA ASN A 12 -3.84 11.51 -5.32
C ASN A 12 -4.91 12.49 -4.84
N GLY A 13 -4.48 13.58 -4.25
CA GLY A 13 -5.39 14.59 -3.71
C GLY A 13 -5.85 14.34 -2.27
N VAL A 14 -5.59 13.14 -1.73
CA VAL A 14 -5.86 12.86 -0.31
C VAL A 14 -4.65 13.29 0.50
N LEU A 15 -4.88 14.09 1.54
CA LEU A 15 -3.81 14.55 2.42
C LEU A 15 -3.19 13.38 3.16
N ASP A 16 -1.85 13.34 3.19
CA ASP A 16 -1.07 12.37 3.94
C ASP A 16 -0.32 13.09 5.06
N PRO A 17 -0.91 13.19 6.28
CA PRO A 17 -0.26 13.92 7.37
C PRO A 17 1.06 13.30 7.80
N GLN A 18 1.17 11.96 7.72
CA GLN A 18 2.41 11.26 8.09
C GLN A 18 3.52 11.53 7.07
N GLY A 19 3.17 11.49 5.79
CA GLY A 19 4.11 11.83 4.72
C GLY A 19 4.60 13.26 4.84
N LYS A 20 3.71 14.19 5.15
CA LYS A 20 4.07 15.61 5.37
C LYS A 20 4.98 15.77 6.59
N ALA A 21 4.71 15.07 7.66
CA ALA A 21 5.55 15.12 8.86
C ALA A 21 6.96 14.58 8.58
N ILE A 22 7.06 13.49 7.83
CA ILE A 22 8.36 12.92 7.42
C ILE A 22 9.12 13.90 6.55
N GLU A 23 8.44 14.52 5.59
CA GLU A 23 9.04 15.51 4.70
C GLU A 23 9.65 16.67 5.50
N GLY A 24 8.89 17.21 6.48
CA GLY A 24 9.39 18.26 7.35
C GLY A 24 10.56 17.82 8.22
N ALA A 25 10.49 16.61 8.77
CA ALA A 25 11.56 16.07 9.59
C ALA A 25 12.85 15.86 8.79
N LEU A 26 12.75 15.41 7.56
CA LEU A 26 13.91 15.24 6.68
C LEU A 26 14.58 16.59 6.39
N GLY A 27 13.78 17.63 6.16
CA GLY A 27 14.29 18.99 5.99
C GLY A 27 15.04 19.48 7.23
N ALA A 28 14.48 19.23 8.41
CA ALA A 28 15.12 19.60 9.68
C ALA A 28 16.44 18.85 9.93
N LEU A 29 16.57 17.64 9.38
CA LEU A 29 17.79 16.83 9.49
C LEU A 29 18.85 17.22 8.45
N GLY A 30 18.58 18.18 7.59
CA GLY A 30 19.53 18.66 6.60
C GLY A 30 19.38 18.05 5.21
N PHE A 31 18.34 17.24 4.98
CA PHE A 31 18.08 16.67 3.66
C PHE A 31 17.20 17.63 2.87
N SER A 32 17.84 18.52 2.14
CA SER A 32 17.11 19.49 1.30
C SER A 32 16.71 18.85 -0.02
N GLY A 33 15.66 19.38 -0.64
CA GLY A 33 15.20 18.90 -1.94
C GLY A 33 14.30 17.68 -1.90
N VAL A 34 13.92 17.20 -0.71
CA VAL A 34 12.98 16.10 -0.57
C VAL A 34 11.57 16.66 -0.55
N GLY A 35 10.74 16.21 -1.48
CA GLY A 35 9.33 16.61 -1.56
C GLY A 35 8.47 15.42 -1.91
N HIS A 36 7.15 15.61 -1.80
CA HIS A 36 6.16 14.61 -2.18
C HIS A 36 6.32 13.28 -1.44
N VAL A 37 6.67 13.33 -0.16
CA VAL A 37 6.78 12.11 0.66
C VAL A 37 5.38 11.55 0.87
N ARG A 38 5.18 10.30 0.48
CA ARG A 38 3.92 9.58 0.63
C ARG A 38 4.19 8.29 1.39
N GLN A 39 3.36 8.00 2.36
CA GLN A 39 3.50 6.80 3.17
C GLN A 39 2.37 5.83 2.82
N GLY A 40 2.68 4.54 2.83
CA GLY A 40 1.70 3.51 2.55
C GLY A 40 1.90 2.31 3.43
N LYS A 41 1.15 1.27 3.14
CA LYS A 41 1.21 -0.01 3.87
C LYS A 41 1.55 -1.13 2.91
N VAL A 42 2.26 -2.13 3.42
CA VAL A 42 2.55 -3.36 2.68
C VAL A 42 2.07 -4.55 3.50
N PHE A 43 1.31 -5.43 2.86
CA PHE A 43 0.89 -6.70 3.46
C PHE A 43 1.53 -7.84 2.69
N ASP A 44 2.26 -8.71 3.38
CA ASP A 44 2.77 -9.94 2.81
C ASP A 44 1.89 -11.08 3.31
N LEU A 45 1.35 -11.86 2.37
CA LEU A 45 0.41 -12.94 2.68
C LEU A 45 0.87 -14.24 2.01
N GLU A 46 0.50 -15.34 2.64
CA GLU A 46 0.62 -16.67 2.05
C GLU A 46 -0.78 -17.25 1.93
N LEU A 47 -1.11 -17.75 0.73
CA LEU A 47 -2.42 -18.35 0.47
C LEU A 47 -2.28 -19.85 0.28
N GLU A 48 -3.13 -20.60 0.93
CA GLU A 48 -3.18 -22.07 0.88
C GLU A 48 -3.88 -22.54 -0.40
N THR A 49 -3.38 -22.11 -1.55
CA THR A 49 -3.90 -22.52 -2.84
C THR A 49 -2.77 -22.54 -3.85
N ALA A 50 -2.91 -23.37 -4.88
CA ALA A 50 -2.01 -23.37 -6.03
C ALA A 50 -2.66 -22.70 -7.25
N ASP A 51 -3.91 -22.30 -7.14
CA ASP A 51 -4.66 -21.67 -8.22
C ASP A 51 -4.44 -20.14 -8.19
N ARG A 52 -3.63 -19.65 -9.12
CA ARG A 52 -3.28 -18.22 -9.17
C ARG A 52 -4.48 -17.33 -9.49
N ALA A 53 -5.41 -17.81 -10.31
CA ALA A 53 -6.61 -17.03 -10.64
C ALA A 53 -7.48 -16.86 -9.40
N LYS A 54 -7.69 -17.93 -8.65
CA LYS A 54 -8.46 -17.89 -7.41
C LYS A 54 -7.77 -17.01 -6.36
N ALA A 55 -6.44 -17.12 -6.26
CA ALA A 55 -5.66 -16.30 -5.33
C ALA A 55 -5.84 -14.81 -5.65
N GLY A 56 -5.78 -14.44 -6.92
CA GLY A 56 -5.98 -13.05 -7.34
C GLY A 56 -7.37 -12.54 -7.00
N GLU A 57 -8.41 -13.34 -7.23
CA GLU A 57 -9.79 -12.97 -6.89
C GLU A 57 -9.96 -12.81 -5.38
N ASP A 58 -9.43 -13.74 -4.59
CA ASP A 58 -9.52 -13.68 -3.13
C ASP A 58 -8.78 -12.46 -2.58
N LEU A 59 -7.60 -12.17 -3.11
CA LEU A 59 -6.83 -11.00 -2.69
C LEU A 59 -7.55 -9.69 -3.00
N LYS A 60 -8.16 -9.59 -4.18
CA LYS A 60 -8.97 -8.44 -4.53
C LYS A 60 -10.11 -8.25 -3.54
N ALA A 61 -10.81 -9.33 -3.21
CA ALA A 61 -11.90 -9.28 -2.24
C ALA A 61 -11.39 -8.86 -0.85
N MET A 62 -10.22 -9.37 -0.44
CA MET A 62 -9.60 -8.98 0.83
C MET A 62 -9.29 -7.48 0.87
N CYS A 63 -8.75 -6.94 -0.22
CA CYS A 63 -8.44 -5.51 -0.32
C CYS A 63 -9.71 -4.67 -0.24
N GLU A 64 -10.75 -5.06 -0.98
CA GLU A 64 -12.02 -4.30 -1.01
C GLU A 64 -12.75 -4.33 0.32
N LYS A 65 -12.62 -5.44 1.06
CA LYS A 65 -13.39 -5.63 2.31
C LYS A 65 -12.64 -5.21 3.56
N LEU A 66 -11.32 -5.24 3.55
CA LEU A 66 -10.54 -5.05 4.78
C LEU A 66 -9.22 -4.31 4.59
N LEU A 67 -8.37 -4.73 3.65
CA LEU A 67 -6.97 -4.28 3.60
C LEU A 67 -6.84 -2.83 3.16
N ALA A 68 -7.72 -2.35 2.32
CA ALA A 68 -7.71 -0.97 1.83
C ALA A 68 -9.05 -0.30 2.04
N ASN A 69 -9.01 0.98 2.36
CA ASN A 69 -10.21 1.82 2.34
C ASN A 69 -10.30 2.44 0.94
N THR A 70 -11.08 1.82 0.06
CA THR A 70 -11.10 2.17 -1.35
C THR A 70 -11.70 3.54 -1.65
N VAL A 71 -12.29 4.20 -0.66
CA VAL A 71 -12.73 5.59 -0.79
C VAL A 71 -11.53 6.52 -0.90
N ILE A 72 -10.46 6.27 -0.13
CA ILE A 72 -9.30 7.15 -0.04
C ILE A 72 -7.98 6.48 -0.44
N GLU A 73 -7.98 5.17 -0.66
CA GLU A 73 -6.75 4.40 -0.92
C GLU A 73 -6.83 3.64 -2.23
N ASN A 74 -5.66 3.50 -2.87
CA ASN A 74 -5.43 2.57 -3.97
C ASN A 74 -4.65 1.38 -3.47
N TYR A 75 -4.73 0.26 -4.18
CA TYR A 75 -3.92 -0.90 -3.84
C TYR A 75 -3.40 -1.59 -5.10
N THR A 76 -2.28 -2.29 -4.96
CA THR A 76 -1.74 -3.15 -6.00
C THR A 76 -1.46 -4.52 -5.41
N ILE A 77 -1.59 -5.55 -6.23
CA ILE A 77 -1.38 -6.95 -5.83
C ILE A 77 -0.27 -7.52 -6.70
N ALA A 78 0.72 -8.13 -6.07
CA ALA A 78 1.78 -8.86 -6.75
C ALA A 78 1.77 -10.31 -6.26
N LEU A 79 1.78 -11.26 -7.18
CA LEU A 79 1.86 -12.69 -6.89
C LEU A 79 3.23 -13.22 -7.30
N ASP A 80 3.74 -14.13 -6.51
CA ASP A 80 4.95 -14.89 -6.88
C ASP A 80 4.67 -15.90 -7.99
#